data_16e54f7ca946409bc0b07ae47cc18142
#
_entry.id   16e54f7ca946409bc0b07ae47cc18142
#
_cell.length_a   1.000
_cell.length_b   1.000
_cell.length_c   1.000
_cell.angle_alpha   90.00
_cell.angle_beta   90.00
_cell.angle_gamma   90.00
#
_symmetry.space_group_name_H-M   'P 1'
#
loop_
_entity.id
_entity.type
_entity.pdbx_description
1 polymer ?
#
loop_
_entity_poly.entity_id
_entity_poly.type
_entity_poly.pdbx_seq_one_letter_code
_entity_poly.pdbx_strand_id
1 'polypeptide(L)'
;MKKNKYIILGAVVLGLGLSSCSDYLNVDRYFRDQQSIERIFSDKDYTLQWLSFCYSHLQGDNLEIGHSDVCPFNFSDDQVFNERGDRFAKFKRGEYLNSVGGQYAWNWSFEGIHQATILLNELHENDDLTPEEVTDVRGQARFLRAYFYWMLLRKFGPVPLLPPEGADYTKSYDELAYPRNTYDECVEFITSELEIAATELFEKRDNLNIARPTKGAALAVRAKVFLYAASPLANGNTEMADFVNMDGKQLIPQEYDEEKWAKAADAGRDLIEYP
;
A
#
# COMPACT_ATOMS: atom_id res chain seq x y z
N MET A 1 -47.17 16.27 -61.44
CA MET A 1 -45.94 15.45 -61.48
C MET A 1 -44.68 16.12 -60.91
N LYS A 2 -44.55 17.42 -60.78
CA LYS A 2 -43.38 18.09 -60.24
C LYS A 2 -43.27 18.02 -58.69
N LYS A 3 -44.37 18.06 -57.94
CA LYS A 3 -44.37 18.03 -56.44
C LYS A 3 -43.81 16.72 -55.85
N ASN A 4 -44.07 15.57 -56.48
CA ASN A 4 -43.60 14.30 -55.93
C ASN A 4 -42.08 14.09 -56.08
N LYS A 5 -41.41 14.75 -57.05
CA LYS A 5 -39.94 14.64 -57.19
C LYS A 5 -39.19 15.32 -56.03
N TYR A 6 -39.72 16.40 -55.49
CA TYR A 6 -39.07 17.10 -54.36
C TYR A 6 -39.28 16.38 -53.02
N ILE A 7 -40.41 15.66 -52.87
CA ILE A 7 -40.66 14.83 -51.68
C ILE A 7 -39.72 13.60 -51.68
N ILE A 8 -39.52 12.97 -52.83
CA ILE A 8 -38.57 11.83 -52.91
C ILE A 8 -37.13 12.28 -52.73
N LEU A 9 -36.76 13.46 -53.27
CA LEU A 9 -35.43 14.02 -53.07
C LEU A 9 -35.16 14.41 -51.61
N GLY A 10 -36.16 14.99 -50.93
CA GLY A 10 -36.10 15.28 -49.49
C GLY A 10 -35.99 14.03 -48.64
N ALA A 11 -36.70 12.96 -48.94
CA ALA A 11 -36.59 11.68 -48.19
C ALA A 11 -35.25 10.98 -48.38
N VAL A 12 -34.65 11.07 -49.58
CA VAL A 12 -33.32 10.50 -49.85
C VAL A 12 -32.21 11.29 -49.09
N VAL A 13 -32.32 12.60 -49.03
CA VAL A 13 -31.37 13.46 -48.28
C VAL A 13 -31.49 13.22 -46.77
N LEU A 14 -32.72 13.04 -46.23
CA LEU A 14 -32.92 12.69 -44.83
C LEU A 14 -32.42 11.26 -44.51
N GLY A 15 -32.55 10.30 -45.41
CA GLY A 15 -32.07 8.92 -45.26
C GLY A 15 -30.57 8.81 -45.26
N LEU A 16 -29.85 9.68 -45.97
CA LEU A 16 -28.37 9.72 -45.98
C LEU A 16 -27.77 10.42 -44.77
N GLY A 17 -28.55 11.21 -44.05
CA GLY A 17 -28.10 11.84 -42.79
C GLY A 17 -28.16 10.96 -41.54
N LEU A 18 -28.81 9.80 -41.63
CA LEU A 18 -28.95 8.86 -40.48
C LEU A 18 -27.92 7.74 -40.45
N SER A 19 -27.07 7.61 -41.48
CA SER A 19 -25.90 6.74 -41.41
C SER A 19 -24.72 7.45 -40.74
N SER A 20 -25.04 8.14 -39.63
CA SER A 20 -24.09 8.92 -38.86
C SER A 20 -23.21 8.02 -37.99
N CYS A 21 -21.96 7.97 -38.31
CA CYS A 21 -20.86 8.18 -37.37
C CYS A 21 -20.89 7.38 -36.06
N SER A 22 -21.40 6.14 -36.00
CA SER A 22 -21.06 5.24 -34.90
C SER A 22 -19.55 4.95 -34.90
N ASP A 23 -18.94 4.92 -36.08
CA ASP A 23 -17.50 4.68 -36.24
C ASP A 23 -16.62 5.89 -35.84
N TYR A 24 -17.16 7.11 -35.90
CA TYR A 24 -16.41 8.31 -35.50
C TYR A 24 -16.32 8.47 -33.98
N LEU A 25 -17.30 7.96 -33.25
CA LEU A 25 -17.32 7.93 -31.77
C LEU A 25 -16.73 6.63 -31.22
N ASN A 26 -16.37 5.67 -32.07
CA ASN A 26 -15.70 4.46 -31.65
C ASN A 26 -14.21 4.76 -31.39
N VAL A 27 -13.95 5.24 -30.16
CA VAL A 27 -12.61 5.50 -29.67
C VAL A 27 -11.81 4.22 -29.39
N ASP A 28 -12.46 3.05 -29.34
CA ASP A 28 -11.81 1.76 -29.09
C ASP A 28 -10.70 1.46 -30.11
N ARG A 29 -10.83 1.99 -31.32
CA ARG A 29 -9.83 1.91 -32.36
C ARG A 29 -8.51 2.61 -32.03
N TYR A 30 -8.57 3.70 -31.26
CA TYR A 30 -7.41 4.47 -30.81
C TYR A 30 -6.83 3.89 -29.51
N PHE A 31 -7.62 3.11 -28.77
CA PHE A 31 -7.20 2.47 -27.52
C PHE A 31 -6.79 1.00 -27.71
N ARG A 32 -6.89 0.44 -28.94
CA ARG A 32 -6.44 -0.94 -29.24
C ARG A 32 -4.96 -1.17 -28.94
N ASP A 33 -4.13 -0.12 -28.97
CA ASP A 33 -2.72 -0.19 -28.65
C ASP A 33 -2.43 0.13 -27.18
N GLN A 34 -3.44 0.53 -26.39
CA GLN A 34 -3.31 0.65 -24.95
C GLN A 34 -3.34 -0.76 -24.34
N GLN A 35 -2.36 -1.03 -23.52
CA GLN A 35 -2.29 -2.30 -22.83
C GLN A 35 -3.43 -2.40 -21.82
N SER A 36 -4.31 -3.38 -21.98
CA SER A 36 -5.30 -3.67 -20.94
C SER A 36 -4.59 -4.20 -19.69
N ILE A 37 -5.23 -4.06 -18.56
CA ILE A 37 -4.66 -4.53 -17.29
C ILE A 37 -4.43 -6.06 -17.31
N GLU A 38 -5.30 -6.81 -17.97
CA GLU A 38 -5.13 -8.24 -18.17
C GLU A 38 -3.86 -8.55 -18.96
N ARG A 39 -3.56 -7.76 -19.99
CA ARG A 39 -2.35 -7.94 -20.82
C ARG A 39 -1.08 -7.62 -20.03
N ILE A 40 -1.12 -6.65 -19.13
CA ILE A 40 0.01 -6.33 -18.26
C ILE A 40 0.34 -7.53 -17.39
N PHE A 41 -0.67 -8.16 -16.78
CA PHE A 41 -0.44 -9.25 -15.84
C PHE A 41 -0.35 -10.64 -16.49
N SER A 42 -0.68 -10.78 -17.79
CA SER A 42 -0.36 -12.00 -18.55
C SER A 42 1.08 -12.05 -19.08
N ASP A 43 1.78 -10.91 -19.16
CA ASP A 43 3.15 -10.78 -19.64
C ASP A 43 4.13 -10.65 -18.46
N LYS A 44 5.22 -11.44 -18.49
CA LYS A 44 6.24 -11.47 -17.43
C LYS A 44 6.93 -10.13 -17.23
N ASP A 45 7.35 -9.50 -18.32
CA ASP A 45 8.17 -8.28 -18.22
C ASP A 45 7.34 -7.12 -17.66
N TYR A 46 6.10 -6.97 -18.08
CA TYR A 46 5.19 -5.96 -17.55
C TYR A 46 4.81 -6.24 -16.09
N THR A 47 4.53 -7.49 -15.74
CA THR A 47 4.27 -7.90 -14.35
C THR A 47 5.44 -7.56 -13.44
N LEU A 48 6.68 -7.87 -13.85
CA LEU A 48 7.87 -7.58 -13.07
C LEU A 48 8.21 -6.08 -13.03
N GLN A 49 7.89 -5.32 -14.09
CA GLN A 49 7.99 -3.86 -14.07
C GLN A 49 6.99 -3.26 -13.08
N TRP A 50 5.74 -3.74 -13.05
CA TRP A 50 4.75 -3.30 -12.07
C TRP A 50 5.19 -3.60 -10.64
N LEU A 51 5.66 -4.81 -10.39
CA LEU A 51 6.24 -5.17 -9.09
C LEU A 51 7.41 -4.25 -8.72
N SER A 52 8.30 -3.94 -9.67
CA SER A 52 9.42 -3.02 -9.46
C SER A 52 8.93 -1.60 -9.14
N PHE A 53 7.84 -1.18 -9.76
CA PHE A 53 7.18 0.08 -9.41
C PHE A 53 6.62 0.07 -7.98
N CYS A 54 6.02 -1.03 -7.53
CA CYS A 54 5.65 -1.18 -6.11
C CYS A 54 6.87 -1.01 -5.19
N TYR A 55 8.01 -1.62 -5.53
CA TYR A 55 9.25 -1.46 -4.76
C TYR A 55 9.78 -0.02 -4.73
N SER A 56 9.55 0.77 -5.78
CA SER A 56 10.00 2.17 -5.82
C SER A 56 9.36 3.04 -4.73
N HIS A 57 8.24 2.60 -4.15
CA HIS A 57 7.56 3.28 -3.05
C HIS A 57 8.15 2.92 -1.67
N LEU A 58 9.12 2.01 -1.59
CA LEU A 58 9.83 1.76 -0.34
C LEU A 58 10.63 3.00 0.06
N GLN A 59 10.36 3.48 1.24
CA GLN A 59 11.20 4.49 1.88
C GLN A 59 12.26 3.76 2.70
N GLY A 60 13.48 4.28 2.66
CA GLY A 60 14.55 3.74 3.48
C GLY A 60 14.13 3.74 4.97
N ASP A 61 14.20 2.59 5.61
CA ASP A 61 13.99 2.45 7.06
C ASP A 61 15.29 2.73 7.83
N ASN A 62 16.10 3.56 7.23
CA ASN A 62 17.18 4.31 7.83
C ASN A 62 18.38 3.55 8.32
N LEU A 63 19.10 3.18 7.34
CA LEU A 63 20.49 2.80 7.49
C LEU A 63 21.47 3.96 7.25
N GLU A 64 20.99 5.09 6.71
CA GLU A 64 21.82 6.27 6.50
C GLU A 64 21.92 7.11 7.76
N ILE A 65 22.97 6.89 8.50
CA ILE A 65 23.35 7.73 9.63
C ILE A 65 23.69 9.11 9.09
N GLY A 66 22.80 10.07 9.33
CA GLY A 66 23.12 11.49 9.18
C GLY A 66 22.46 12.22 8.01
N HIS A 67 21.74 11.61 7.09
CA HIS A 67 21.24 12.32 5.92
C HIS A 67 19.76 12.19 5.60
N SER A 68 19.02 11.38 6.31
CA SER A 68 17.61 11.15 6.01
C SER A 68 16.71 11.68 7.10
N ASP A 69 15.68 12.43 6.69
CA ASP A 69 14.59 12.93 7.53
C ASP A 69 13.83 11.84 8.30
N VAL A 70 14.22 10.62 8.12
CA VAL A 70 13.51 9.44 8.61
C VAL A 70 14.37 8.53 9.48
N CYS A 71 15.65 8.87 9.75
CA CYS A 71 16.50 8.06 10.63
C CYS A 71 16.05 8.14 12.10
N PRO A 72 15.56 7.04 12.71
CA PRO A 72 15.08 7.06 14.08
C PRO A 72 16.13 7.55 15.09
N PHE A 73 17.40 7.26 14.82
CA PHE A 73 18.51 7.69 15.67
C PHE A 73 18.69 9.20 15.74
N ASN A 74 18.24 9.92 14.70
CA ASN A 74 18.27 11.39 14.71
C ASN A 74 17.19 12.00 15.58
N PHE A 75 16.13 11.24 15.92
CA PHE A 75 15.02 11.69 16.75
C PHE A 75 15.14 11.23 18.22
N SER A 76 16.07 10.32 18.49
CA SER A 76 16.39 9.82 19.82
C SER A 76 17.60 10.56 20.43
N ASP A 77 18.02 10.14 21.60
CA ASP A 77 19.24 10.58 22.27
C ASP A 77 20.48 9.73 21.92
N ASP A 78 20.31 8.73 21.06
CA ASP A 78 21.41 7.82 20.64
C ASP A 78 22.48 8.54 19.84
N GLN A 79 22.15 9.63 19.14
CA GLN A 79 23.12 10.43 18.40
C GLN A 79 22.77 11.90 18.35
N VAL A 80 23.81 12.72 18.13
CA VAL A 80 23.69 14.16 17.89
C VAL A 80 24.13 14.47 16.47
N PHE A 81 23.25 15.12 15.72
CA PHE A 81 23.55 15.57 14.37
C PHE A 81 24.21 16.95 14.41
N ASN A 82 25.21 17.17 13.57
CA ASN A 82 26.07 18.37 13.64
C ASN A 82 25.50 19.59 12.90
N GLU A 83 24.45 19.46 12.09
CA GLU A 83 23.92 20.58 11.32
C GLU A 83 22.98 21.48 12.11
N ARG A 84 23.27 22.79 12.13
CA ARG A 84 22.42 23.80 12.74
C ARG A 84 21.27 24.16 11.80
N GLY A 85 20.05 24.14 12.32
CA GLY A 85 18.86 24.54 11.57
C GLY A 85 18.17 23.40 10.85
N ASP A 86 18.69 22.21 10.95
CA ASP A 86 18.10 21.00 10.49
C ASP A 86 16.79 20.66 11.22
N ARG A 87 15.93 19.91 10.55
CA ARG A 87 14.65 19.38 11.04
C ARG A 87 14.82 18.60 12.33
N PHE A 88 15.87 17.79 12.46
CA PHE A 88 16.18 17.00 13.64
C PHE A 88 16.53 17.86 14.84
N ALA A 89 17.33 18.91 14.63
CA ALA A 89 17.68 19.85 15.68
C ALA A 89 16.44 20.59 16.20
N LYS A 90 15.50 20.95 15.32
CA LYS A 90 14.22 21.53 15.70
C LYS A 90 13.36 20.56 16.51
N PHE A 91 13.28 19.30 16.08
CA PHE A 91 12.55 18.26 16.79
C PHE A 91 13.10 18.09 18.22
N LYS A 92 14.42 17.92 18.36
CA LYS A 92 15.08 17.77 19.68
C LYS A 92 14.92 18.97 20.61
N ARG A 93 14.72 20.18 20.05
CA ARG A 93 14.43 21.39 20.84
C ARG A 93 12.94 21.60 21.13
N GLY A 94 12.07 20.68 20.72
CA GLY A 94 10.63 20.83 20.86
C GLY A 94 10.01 21.88 19.93
N GLU A 95 10.73 22.30 18.90
CA GLU A 95 10.25 23.26 17.88
C GLU A 95 9.48 22.54 16.74
N TYR A 96 9.13 21.29 16.93
CA TYR A 96 8.41 20.49 15.94
C TYR A 96 6.96 20.99 15.82
N LEU A 97 6.59 21.39 14.62
CA LEU A 97 5.22 21.74 14.29
C LEU A 97 4.57 20.58 13.52
N ASN A 98 3.34 20.28 13.84
CA ASN A 98 2.52 19.25 13.18
C ASN A 98 2.40 19.43 11.64
N SER A 99 2.74 20.61 11.13
CA SER A 99 2.77 20.94 9.70
C SER A 99 4.04 20.49 8.97
N VAL A 100 5.06 19.98 9.68
CA VAL A 100 6.36 19.67 9.09
C VAL A 100 6.48 18.19 8.71
N GLY A 101 6.29 17.89 7.43
CA GLY A 101 6.97 16.79 6.77
C GLY A 101 6.38 15.38 6.87
N GLY A 102 5.18 15.17 7.45
CA GLY A 102 4.56 13.84 7.48
C GLY A 102 3.82 13.45 6.18
N GLN A 103 3.29 14.43 5.47
CA GLN A 103 2.37 14.21 4.36
C GLN A 103 2.98 13.43 3.18
N TYR A 104 4.25 13.67 2.87
CA TYR A 104 4.91 12.93 1.78
C TYR A 104 4.96 11.42 2.05
N ALA A 105 5.35 11.02 3.25
CA ALA A 105 5.39 9.62 3.64
C ALA A 105 4.00 8.96 3.64
N TRP A 106 2.96 9.71 3.99
CA TRP A 106 1.58 9.28 3.94
C TRP A 106 1.15 8.97 2.50
N ASN A 107 1.23 9.95 1.62
CA ASN A 107 0.81 9.80 0.23
C ASN A 107 1.59 8.70 -0.48
N TRP A 108 2.91 8.69 -0.30
CA TRP A 108 3.82 7.72 -0.93
C TRP A 108 3.53 6.28 -0.51
N SER A 109 3.22 6.06 0.77
CA SER A 109 2.85 4.73 1.26
C SER A 109 1.48 4.29 0.74
N PHE A 110 0.50 5.19 0.69
CA PHE A 110 -0.81 4.85 0.13
C PHE A 110 -0.78 4.61 -1.38
N GLU A 111 0.08 5.30 -2.13
CA GLU A 111 0.36 4.95 -3.53
C GLU A 111 0.94 3.54 -3.64
N GLY A 112 1.91 3.18 -2.83
CA GLY A 112 2.48 1.84 -2.79
C GLY A 112 1.45 0.77 -2.43
N ILE A 113 0.58 1.04 -1.45
CA ILE A 113 -0.55 0.17 -1.09
C ILE A 113 -1.49 -0.04 -2.27
N HIS A 114 -1.84 1.04 -2.97
CA HIS A 114 -2.72 0.97 -4.14
C HIS A 114 -2.11 0.11 -5.26
N GLN A 115 -0.85 0.35 -5.61
CA GLN A 115 -0.16 -0.41 -6.65
C GLN A 115 -0.03 -1.89 -6.31
N ALA A 116 0.31 -2.21 -5.06
CA ALA A 116 0.37 -3.59 -4.58
C ALA A 116 -1.01 -4.26 -4.58
N THR A 117 -2.07 -3.51 -4.25
CA THR A 117 -3.44 -4.02 -4.27
C THR A 117 -3.90 -4.35 -5.69
N ILE A 118 -3.60 -3.50 -6.69
CA ILE A 118 -3.89 -3.80 -8.09
C ILE A 118 -3.19 -5.10 -8.52
N LEU A 119 -1.90 -5.24 -8.24
CA LEU A 119 -1.15 -6.45 -8.58
C LEU A 119 -1.78 -7.70 -7.94
N LEU A 120 -2.18 -7.63 -6.67
CA LEU A 120 -2.80 -8.75 -5.96
C LEU A 120 -4.17 -9.14 -6.53
N ASN A 121 -4.94 -8.16 -7.02
CA ASN A 121 -6.27 -8.40 -7.54
C ASN A 121 -6.26 -8.86 -9.00
N GLU A 122 -5.26 -8.45 -9.78
CA GLU A 122 -5.24 -8.68 -11.22
C GLU A 122 -4.31 -9.82 -11.66
N LEU A 123 -3.26 -10.13 -10.87
CA LEU A 123 -2.37 -11.23 -11.20
C LEU A 123 -2.95 -12.56 -10.73
N HIS A 124 -3.62 -13.27 -11.64
CA HIS A 124 -4.14 -14.62 -11.42
C HIS A 124 -3.29 -15.68 -12.09
N GLU A 125 -3.02 -15.46 -13.37
CA GLU A 125 -2.22 -16.33 -14.24
C GLU A 125 -1.26 -15.46 -15.06
N ASN A 126 -0.16 -16.05 -15.52
CA ASN A 126 0.80 -15.39 -16.37
C ASN A 126 1.36 -16.43 -17.35
N ASP A 127 1.46 -16.07 -18.64
CA ASP A 127 1.83 -17.01 -19.69
C ASP A 127 3.32 -17.41 -19.63
N ASP A 128 4.17 -16.57 -19.05
CA ASP A 128 5.62 -16.70 -19.06
C ASP A 128 6.24 -16.99 -17.68
N LEU A 129 5.45 -16.93 -16.61
CA LEU A 129 5.85 -17.26 -15.26
C LEU A 129 5.36 -18.67 -14.87
N THR A 130 6.17 -19.39 -14.12
CA THR A 130 5.70 -20.63 -13.48
C THR A 130 4.68 -20.33 -12.38
N PRO A 131 3.81 -21.28 -12.00
CA PRO A 131 2.87 -21.10 -10.90
C PRO A 131 3.54 -20.70 -9.58
N GLU A 132 4.75 -21.21 -9.31
CA GLU A 132 5.55 -20.85 -8.14
C GLU A 132 6.06 -19.40 -8.22
N GLU A 133 6.49 -18.95 -9.41
CA GLU A 133 6.90 -17.57 -9.62
C GLU A 133 5.72 -16.60 -9.50
N VAL A 134 4.54 -16.96 -10.01
CA VAL A 134 3.30 -16.18 -9.83
C VAL A 134 2.97 -16.06 -8.33
N THR A 135 3.04 -17.18 -7.60
CA THR A 135 2.81 -17.22 -6.16
C THR A 135 3.79 -16.31 -5.42
N ASP A 136 5.09 -16.38 -5.77
CA ASP A 136 6.11 -15.53 -5.16
C ASP A 136 5.93 -14.04 -5.48
N VAL A 137 5.55 -13.69 -6.70
CA VAL A 137 5.24 -12.30 -7.09
C VAL A 137 4.07 -11.76 -6.26
N ARG A 138 3.02 -12.57 -6.06
CA ARG A 138 1.89 -12.24 -5.19
C ARG A 138 2.35 -12.07 -3.72
N GLY A 139 3.17 -12.99 -3.24
CA GLY A 139 3.78 -12.92 -1.90
C GLY A 139 4.59 -11.64 -1.70
N GLN A 140 5.36 -11.22 -2.72
CA GLN A 140 6.11 -9.97 -2.67
C GLN A 140 5.18 -8.74 -2.62
N ALA A 141 4.12 -8.71 -3.43
CA ALA A 141 3.15 -7.61 -3.42
C ALA A 141 2.41 -7.52 -2.08
N ARG A 142 2.03 -8.68 -1.52
CA ARG A 142 1.39 -8.78 -0.21
C ARG A 142 2.31 -8.29 0.91
N PHE A 143 3.57 -8.73 0.88
CA PHE A 143 4.59 -8.23 1.81
C PHE A 143 4.75 -6.72 1.73
N LEU A 144 4.85 -6.15 0.52
CA LEU A 144 4.99 -4.72 0.32
C LEU A 144 3.78 -3.95 0.84
N ARG A 145 2.56 -4.41 0.56
CA ARG A 145 1.33 -3.80 1.07
C ARG A 145 1.31 -3.77 2.60
N ALA A 146 1.61 -4.90 3.23
CA ALA A 146 1.71 -4.99 4.68
C ALA A 146 2.81 -4.09 5.25
N TYR A 147 3.96 -4.02 4.59
CA TYR A 147 5.08 -3.20 5.01
C TYR A 147 4.77 -1.70 4.90
N PHE A 148 4.07 -1.25 3.86
CA PHE A 148 3.62 0.14 3.76
C PHE A 148 2.63 0.50 4.87
N TYR A 149 1.69 -0.37 5.19
CA TYR A 149 0.82 -0.17 6.35
C TYR A 149 1.59 -0.15 7.67
N TRP A 150 2.60 -0.99 7.81
CA TRP A 150 3.50 -0.96 8.97
C TRP A 150 4.24 0.36 9.08
N MET A 151 4.78 0.88 7.98
CA MET A 151 5.44 2.19 7.96
C MET A 151 4.50 3.33 8.37
N LEU A 152 3.26 3.28 7.90
CA LEU A 152 2.22 4.24 8.28
C LEU A 152 1.86 4.12 9.76
N LEU A 153 1.59 2.89 10.24
CA LEU A 153 1.19 2.63 11.63
C LEU A 153 2.27 3.11 12.61
N ARG A 154 3.53 2.81 12.31
CA ARG A 154 4.67 3.23 13.13
C ARG A 154 4.84 4.75 13.19
N LYS A 155 4.57 5.46 12.11
CA LYS A 155 4.82 6.90 11.97
C LYS A 155 3.62 7.77 12.38
N PHE A 156 2.41 7.32 12.06
CA PHE A 156 1.18 8.10 12.22
C PHE A 156 0.19 7.50 13.23
N GLY A 157 0.54 6.36 13.83
CA GLY A 157 -0.40 5.58 14.62
C GLY A 157 -1.49 4.93 13.75
N PRO A 158 -2.68 4.66 14.28
CA PRO A 158 -3.80 4.10 13.55
C PRO A 158 -4.09 4.81 12.23
N VAL A 159 -4.36 4.04 11.18
CA VAL A 159 -4.62 4.55 9.82
C VAL A 159 -5.85 3.89 9.21
N PRO A 160 -6.46 4.48 8.17
CA PRO A 160 -7.49 3.79 7.40
C PRO A 160 -6.93 2.54 6.72
N LEU A 161 -7.62 1.43 6.83
CA LEU A 161 -7.40 0.23 6.03
C LEU A 161 -8.33 0.30 4.82
N LEU A 162 -7.75 0.27 3.62
CA LEU A 162 -8.52 0.28 2.38
C LEU A 162 -9.17 -1.10 2.15
N PRO A 163 -10.33 -1.14 1.46
CA PRO A 163 -10.94 -2.40 1.07
C PRO A 163 -9.97 -3.32 0.30
N PRO A 164 -10.13 -4.65 0.39
CA PRO A 164 -9.25 -5.61 -0.30
C PRO A 164 -9.22 -5.43 -1.83
N GLU A 165 -10.33 -4.99 -2.40
CA GLU A 165 -10.47 -4.64 -3.82
C GLU A 165 -9.82 -3.30 -4.19
N GLY A 166 -9.40 -2.52 -3.19
CA GLY A 166 -8.90 -1.17 -3.37
C GLY A 166 -10.00 -0.10 -3.26
N ALA A 167 -9.60 1.15 -3.40
CA ALA A 167 -10.54 2.27 -3.37
C ALA A 167 -11.25 2.41 -4.73
N ASP A 168 -12.57 2.55 -4.70
CA ASP A 168 -13.38 2.81 -5.89
C ASP A 168 -13.39 4.31 -6.21
N TYR A 169 -12.50 4.75 -7.07
CA TYR A 169 -12.33 6.16 -7.44
C TYR A 169 -13.50 6.75 -8.26
N THR A 170 -14.55 5.97 -8.57
CA THR A 170 -15.78 6.49 -9.15
C THR A 170 -16.70 7.12 -8.10
N LYS A 171 -16.43 6.87 -6.82
CA LYS A 171 -17.16 7.41 -5.69
C LYS A 171 -16.82 8.87 -5.41
N SER A 172 -17.71 9.54 -4.69
CA SER A 172 -17.50 10.91 -4.24
C SER A 172 -16.36 11.00 -3.22
N TYR A 173 -15.78 12.18 -3.06
CA TYR A 173 -14.72 12.43 -2.07
C TYR A 173 -15.13 12.03 -0.64
N ASP A 174 -16.39 12.32 -0.27
CA ASP A 174 -16.88 11.98 1.07
C ASP A 174 -16.99 10.46 1.29
N GLU A 175 -17.33 9.70 0.26
CA GLU A 175 -17.39 8.23 0.32
C GLU A 175 -15.99 7.59 0.35
N LEU A 176 -14.96 8.31 -0.14
CA LEU A 176 -13.57 7.89 -0.11
C LEU A 176 -12.82 8.32 1.15
N ALA A 177 -13.46 9.12 2.00
CA ALA A 177 -12.90 9.56 3.26
C ALA A 177 -13.03 8.45 4.33
N TYR A 178 -12.25 7.37 4.18
CA TYR A 178 -12.25 6.26 5.14
C TYR A 178 -11.78 6.72 6.51
N PRO A 179 -12.52 6.40 7.60
CA PRO A 179 -12.08 6.67 8.95
C PRO A 179 -10.87 5.81 9.31
N ARG A 180 -10.12 6.21 10.32
CA ARG A 180 -9.02 5.39 10.84
C ARG A 180 -9.55 4.12 11.48
N ASN A 181 -8.88 3.02 11.24
CA ASN A 181 -9.06 1.79 12.01
C ASN A 181 -8.37 1.92 13.37
N THR A 182 -8.67 1.03 14.31
CA THR A 182 -7.92 0.99 15.59
C THR A 182 -6.49 0.50 15.37
N TYR A 183 -5.63 0.74 16.35
CA TYR A 183 -4.26 0.22 16.30
C TYR A 183 -4.26 -1.31 16.17
N ASP A 184 -5.12 -1.99 16.92
CA ASP A 184 -5.20 -3.45 16.92
C ASP A 184 -5.75 -3.98 15.59
N GLU A 185 -6.76 -3.33 14.98
CA GLU A 185 -7.22 -3.69 13.63
C GLU A 185 -6.10 -3.54 12.58
N CYS A 186 -5.29 -2.48 12.69
CA CYS A 186 -4.14 -2.31 11.80
C CYS A 186 -3.09 -3.41 12.02
N VAL A 187 -2.80 -3.76 13.26
CA VAL A 187 -1.87 -4.85 13.61
C VAL A 187 -2.37 -6.17 13.06
N GLU A 188 -3.64 -6.50 13.26
CA GLU A 188 -4.24 -7.74 12.77
C GLU A 188 -4.15 -7.84 11.25
N PHE A 189 -4.50 -6.77 10.53
CA PHE A 189 -4.38 -6.72 9.08
C PHE A 189 -2.93 -6.95 8.62
N ILE A 190 -1.98 -6.19 9.17
CA ILE A 190 -0.57 -6.27 8.78
C ILE A 190 0.01 -7.67 9.05
N THR A 191 -0.28 -8.22 10.23
CA THR A 191 0.30 -9.52 10.63
C THR A 191 -0.33 -10.69 9.88
N SER A 192 -1.62 -10.65 9.55
CA SER A 192 -2.27 -11.64 8.70
C SER A 192 -1.76 -11.59 7.25
N GLU A 193 -1.57 -10.40 6.68
CA GLU A 193 -0.95 -10.25 5.36
C GLU A 193 0.47 -10.83 5.33
N LEU A 194 1.28 -10.56 6.36
CA LEU A 194 2.64 -11.10 6.46
C LEU A 194 2.67 -12.61 6.67
N GLU A 195 1.72 -13.17 7.37
CA GLU A 195 1.56 -14.61 7.55
C GLU A 195 1.27 -15.30 6.23
N ILE A 196 0.32 -14.76 5.43
CA ILE A 196 0.04 -15.28 4.10
C ILE A 196 1.28 -15.08 3.20
N ALA A 197 1.90 -13.91 3.20
CA ALA A 197 3.11 -13.66 2.43
C ALA A 197 4.23 -14.66 2.75
N ALA A 198 4.38 -15.05 4.01
CA ALA A 198 5.37 -16.06 4.42
C ALA A 198 5.11 -17.45 3.80
N THR A 199 3.87 -17.76 3.41
CA THR A 199 3.56 -19.01 2.71
C THR A 199 3.75 -18.91 1.18
N GLU A 200 3.70 -17.70 0.63
CA GLU A 200 3.80 -17.43 -0.80
C GLU A 200 5.23 -17.12 -1.25
N LEU A 201 6.06 -16.54 -0.37
CA LEU A 201 7.43 -16.11 -0.66
C LEU A 201 8.42 -17.27 -0.72
N PHE A 202 9.39 -17.15 -1.62
CA PHE A 202 10.54 -18.06 -1.62
C PHE A 202 11.33 -17.99 -0.31
N GLU A 203 11.84 -19.13 0.13
CA GLU A 203 12.67 -19.22 1.32
C GLU A 203 14.05 -18.57 1.13
N LYS A 204 14.59 -18.66 -0.08
CA LYS A 204 15.92 -18.14 -0.44
C LYS A 204 15.84 -17.40 -1.77
N ARG A 205 16.70 -16.40 -1.92
CA ARG A 205 16.86 -15.63 -3.15
C ARG A 205 18.24 -15.92 -3.77
N ASP A 206 18.28 -15.86 -5.09
CA ASP A 206 19.54 -15.83 -5.84
C ASP A 206 20.23 -14.46 -5.69
N ASN A 207 21.47 -14.37 -6.19
CA ASN A 207 22.26 -13.14 -6.09
C ASN A 207 21.68 -11.94 -6.83
N LEU A 208 20.85 -12.15 -7.85
CA LEU A 208 20.20 -11.07 -8.60
C LEU A 208 18.97 -10.51 -7.88
N ASN A 209 18.36 -11.34 -7.04
CA ASN A 209 17.12 -11.04 -6.33
C ASN A 209 17.31 -10.90 -4.80
N ILE A 210 18.54 -10.79 -4.33
CA ILE A 210 18.89 -10.79 -2.90
C ILE A 210 18.18 -9.70 -2.07
N ALA A 211 17.80 -8.59 -2.71
CA ALA A 211 17.09 -7.49 -2.06
C ALA A 211 15.56 -7.71 -1.96
N ARG A 212 15.02 -8.78 -2.56
CA ARG A 212 13.60 -9.10 -2.47
C ARG A 212 13.28 -9.84 -1.18
N PRO A 213 12.08 -9.66 -0.59
CA PRO A 213 11.72 -10.31 0.66
C PRO A 213 11.66 -11.83 0.51
N THR A 214 12.04 -12.51 1.57
CA THR A 214 11.92 -13.95 1.73
C THR A 214 10.87 -14.25 2.79
N LYS A 215 10.52 -15.52 2.96
CA LYS A 215 9.70 -16.01 4.08
C LYS A 215 10.22 -15.49 5.42
N GLY A 216 11.54 -15.60 5.66
CA GLY A 216 12.15 -15.10 6.89
C GLY A 216 11.99 -13.59 7.09
N ALA A 217 12.03 -12.81 6.00
CA ALA A 217 11.76 -11.36 6.08
C ALA A 217 10.32 -11.06 6.52
N ALA A 218 9.34 -11.81 6.01
CA ALA A 218 7.93 -11.66 6.42
C ALA A 218 7.73 -12.01 7.91
N LEU A 219 8.31 -13.11 8.37
CA LEU A 219 8.28 -13.51 9.79
C LEU A 219 8.95 -12.46 10.69
N ALA A 220 10.09 -11.90 10.26
CA ALA A 220 10.80 -10.87 11.03
C ALA A 220 9.98 -9.59 11.19
N VAL A 221 9.35 -9.11 10.11
CA VAL A 221 8.48 -7.93 10.19
C VAL A 221 7.25 -8.22 11.04
N ARG A 222 6.64 -9.41 10.91
CA ARG A 222 5.49 -9.85 11.73
C ARG A 222 5.83 -9.82 13.23
N ALA A 223 6.96 -10.40 13.62
CA ALA A 223 7.41 -10.38 15.01
C ALA A 223 7.62 -8.94 15.52
N LYS A 224 8.21 -8.06 14.70
CA LYS A 224 8.42 -6.66 15.04
C LYS A 224 7.09 -5.91 15.22
N VAL A 225 6.09 -6.16 14.39
CA VAL A 225 4.75 -5.55 14.50
C VAL A 225 4.09 -5.95 15.82
N PHE A 226 4.11 -7.24 16.19
CA PHE A 226 3.56 -7.70 17.46
C PHE A 226 4.30 -7.11 18.67
N LEU A 227 5.62 -7.00 18.60
CA LEU A 227 6.42 -6.39 19.66
C LEU A 227 6.02 -4.92 19.90
N TYR A 228 5.81 -4.16 18.84
CA TYR A 228 5.32 -2.77 18.95
C TYR A 228 3.91 -2.70 19.50
N ALA A 229 3.03 -3.62 19.11
CA ALA A 229 1.65 -3.69 19.61
C ALA A 229 1.58 -4.04 21.10
N ALA A 230 2.56 -4.80 21.61
CA ALA A 230 2.66 -5.13 23.02
C ALA A 230 3.26 -3.99 23.87
N SER A 231 3.96 -3.03 23.24
CA SER A 231 4.64 -1.94 23.94
C SER A 231 3.68 -0.99 24.65
N PRO A 232 4.12 -0.27 25.71
CA PRO A 232 3.27 0.69 26.44
C PRO A 232 2.67 1.79 25.57
N LEU A 233 3.26 2.09 24.41
CA LEU A 233 2.73 3.07 23.47
C LEU A 233 1.36 2.65 22.88
N ALA A 234 1.15 1.34 22.67
CA ALA A 234 -0.01 0.79 22.00
C ALA A 234 -0.84 -0.18 22.86
N ASN A 235 -0.43 -0.44 24.10
CA ASN A 235 -1.04 -1.41 24.98
C ASN A 235 -1.38 -0.78 26.34
N GLY A 236 -2.63 -0.38 26.50
CA GLY A 236 -3.11 0.27 27.74
C GLY A 236 -2.64 1.73 27.87
N ASN A 237 -2.50 2.46 26.77
CA ASN A 237 -2.00 3.84 26.79
C ASN A 237 -3.12 4.84 27.06
N THR A 238 -3.36 5.13 28.34
CA THR A 238 -4.37 6.09 28.79
C THR A 238 -4.04 7.54 28.46
N GLU A 239 -2.79 7.88 28.14
CA GLU A 239 -2.40 9.24 27.68
C GLU A 239 -3.00 9.54 26.28
N MET A 240 -3.37 8.50 25.54
CA MET A 240 -4.02 8.61 24.22
C MET A 240 -5.55 8.46 24.29
N ALA A 241 -6.17 8.70 25.46
CA ALA A 241 -7.61 8.56 25.65
C ALA A 241 -8.43 9.48 24.72
N ASP A 242 -7.91 10.66 24.40
CA ASP A 242 -8.57 11.62 23.50
C ASP A 242 -8.33 11.33 21.99
N PHE A 243 -7.55 10.29 21.69
CA PHE A 243 -7.32 9.91 20.29
C PHE A 243 -8.44 9.03 19.77
N VAL A 244 -9.50 9.69 19.32
CA VAL A 244 -10.75 9.08 18.86
C VAL A 244 -11.11 9.55 17.46
N ASN A 245 -11.85 8.73 16.72
CA ASN A 245 -12.47 9.15 15.46
C ASN A 245 -13.65 10.12 15.73
N MET A 246 -14.14 10.74 14.68
CA MET A 246 -15.30 11.65 14.76
C MET A 246 -16.58 10.97 15.26
N ASP A 247 -16.70 9.65 15.06
CA ASP A 247 -17.79 8.81 15.57
C ASP A 247 -17.60 8.36 17.03
N GLY A 248 -16.51 8.77 17.66
CA GLY A 248 -16.16 8.40 19.04
C GLY A 248 -15.44 7.06 19.19
N LYS A 249 -15.09 6.38 18.09
CA LYS A 249 -14.32 5.13 18.15
C LYS A 249 -12.93 5.38 18.72
N GLN A 250 -12.61 4.72 19.84
CA GLN A 250 -11.28 4.77 20.47
C GLN A 250 -10.24 4.10 19.57
N LEU A 251 -9.14 4.79 19.29
CA LEU A 251 -8.14 4.31 18.32
C LEU A 251 -6.98 3.55 18.96
N ILE A 252 -6.64 3.86 20.21
CA ILE A 252 -5.57 3.19 20.98
C ILE A 252 -6.21 2.47 22.16
N PRO A 253 -5.90 1.18 22.42
CA PRO A 253 -6.40 0.44 23.58
C PRO A 253 -6.07 1.15 24.89
N GLN A 254 -7.07 1.33 25.74
CA GLN A 254 -6.93 1.97 27.04
C GLN A 254 -6.66 0.96 28.17
N GLU A 255 -6.97 -0.31 27.94
CA GLU A 255 -6.73 -1.40 28.88
C GLU A 255 -5.47 -2.17 28.46
N TYR A 256 -4.67 -2.54 29.46
CA TYR A 256 -3.48 -3.38 29.22
C TYR A 256 -3.88 -4.83 28.99
N ASP A 257 -3.31 -5.42 27.93
CA ASP A 257 -3.51 -6.81 27.54
C ASP A 257 -2.16 -7.55 27.53
N GLU A 258 -1.95 -8.48 28.46
CA GLU A 258 -0.73 -9.27 28.57
C GLU A 258 -0.58 -10.29 27.42
N GLU A 259 -1.68 -10.70 26.76
CA GLU A 259 -1.62 -11.64 25.64
C GLU A 259 -0.87 -11.06 24.43
N LYS A 260 -0.79 -9.73 24.32
CA LYS A 260 0.01 -9.08 23.26
C LYS A 260 1.49 -9.43 23.39
N TRP A 261 2.02 -9.54 24.60
CA TRP A 261 3.40 -10.00 24.83
C TRP A 261 3.58 -11.47 24.51
N ALA A 262 2.59 -12.31 24.80
CA ALA A 262 2.63 -13.73 24.42
C ALA A 262 2.68 -13.87 22.89
N LYS A 263 1.83 -13.16 22.16
CA LYS A 263 1.85 -13.13 20.67
C LYS A 263 3.19 -12.64 20.12
N ALA A 264 3.77 -11.61 20.71
CA ALA A 264 5.09 -11.10 20.30
C ALA A 264 6.21 -12.14 20.54
N ALA A 265 6.18 -12.84 21.68
CA ALA A 265 7.13 -13.89 22.00
C ALA A 265 6.98 -15.11 21.07
N ASP A 266 5.77 -15.52 20.75
CA ASP A 266 5.49 -16.63 19.85
C ASP A 266 5.96 -16.30 18.42
N ALA A 267 5.65 -15.12 17.90
CA ALA A 267 6.14 -14.69 16.60
C ALA A 267 7.67 -14.57 16.54
N GLY A 268 8.31 -14.16 17.64
CA GLY A 268 9.77 -14.18 17.78
C GLY A 268 10.34 -15.58 17.76
N ARG A 269 9.66 -16.55 18.40
CA ARG A 269 10.04 -17.97 18.38
C ARG A 269 9.92 -18.56 16.98
N ASP A 270 8.80 -18.31 16.29
CA ASP A 270 8.60 -18.74 14.90
C ASP A 270 9.75 -18.30 13.98
N LEU A 271 10.26 -17.07 14.18
CA LEU A 271 11.40 -16.55 13.44
C LEU A 271 12.72 -17.23 13.82
N ILE A 272 12.97 -17.49 15.12
CA ILE A 272 14.21 -18.12 15.60
C ILE A 272 14.29 -19.59 15.17
N GLU A 273 13.17 -20.28 15.18
CA GLU A 273 13.05 -21.69 14.78
C GLU A 273 12.99 -21.86 13.25
N TYR A 274 12.82 -20.78 12.50
CA TYR A 274 12.87 -20.81 11.04
C TYR A 274 14.31 -21.08 10.57
N PRO A 275 14.54 -22.12 9.72
CA PRO A 275 15.88 -22.59 9.33
C PRO A 275 16.67 -21.65 8.41
#